data_ded772bf2e98943216bb1708763f4f39
#
_entry.id   ded772bf2e98943216bb1708763f4f39
#
_cell.length_a   1.000
_cell.length_b   1.000
_cell.length_c   1.000
_cell.angle_alpha   90.00
_cell.angle_beta   90.00
_cell.angle_gamma   90.00
#
_symmetry.space_group_name_H-M   'P 1'
#
loop_
_entity.id
_entity.type
_entity.pdbx_description
1 polymer ?
#
loop_
_entity_poly.entity_id
_entity_poly.type
_entity_poly.pdbx_seq_one_letter_code
_entity_poly.pdbx_strand_id
1 'polypeptide(L)'
;PAHGTLALLTEFFSFQLAAVAIALISFSLYRNEILSLRHEVWLLFVVGTALNVVVVLLLAVAVFSPKILPSLWRWLMNLAQKLFPHRAEQWRCWGEVQLTELHQCAAHYRKERSTLLKCFCTSFAQVAVYHSIPYWIALSLGVTGQSLWEMIALQSVLFLSVSSLP
;
A
#
# COMPACT_ATOMS: atom_id res chain seq x y z
N PRO A 1 -4.84 -19.29 -13.75
CA PRO A 1 -3.90 -18.20 -13.48
C PRO A 1 -4.57 -16.98 -12.83
N ALA A 2 -5.77 -16.57 -13.29
CA ALA A 2 -6.46 -15.36 -12.81
C ALA A 2 -6.72 -15.29 -11.29
N HIS A 3 -7.04 -16.41 -10.64
CA HIS A 3 -7.25 -16.47 -9.20
C HIS A 3 -6.00 -16.16 -8.38
N GLY A 4 -4.81 -16.52 -8.87
CA GLY A 4 -3.55 -16.24 -8.20
C GLY A 4 -3.19 -14.75 -8.23
N THR A 5 -3.34 -14.11 -9.38
CA THR A 5 -3.09 -12.67 -9.54
C THR A 5 -4.01 -11.84 -8.65
N LEU A 6 -5.26 -12.28 -8.52
CA LEU A 6 -6.23 -11.63 -7.67
C LEU A 6 -5.89 -11.73 -6.18
N ALA A 7 -5.51 -12.93 -5.72
CA ALA A 7 -5.09 -13.13 -4.34
C ALA A 7 -3.91 -12.21 -3.99
N LEU A 8 -2.89 -12.14 -4.88
CA LEU A 8 -1.75 -11.25 -4.72
C LEU A 8 -2.14 -9.77 -4.68
N LEU A 9 -3.04 -9.33 -5.56
CA LEU A 9 -3.52 -7.94 -5.55
C LEU A 9 -4.27 -7.59 -4.27
N THR A 10 -5.10 -8.51 -3.78
CA THR A 10 -5.85 -8.31 -2.53
C THR A 10 -4.92 -8.29 -1.32
N GLU A 11 -3.96 -9.19 -1.28
CA GLU A 11 -2.93 -9.23 -0.25
C GLU A 11 -2.12 -7.93 -0.25
N PHE A 12 -1.63 -7.52 -1.41
CA PHE A 12 -0.86 -6.27 -1.56
C PHE A 12 -1.68 -5.05 -1.15
N PHE A 13 -2.95 -4.97 -1.57
CA PHE A 13 -3.86 -3.88 -1.19
C PHE A 13 -4.09 -3.85 0.33
N SER A 14 -4.39 -5.01 0.93
CA SER A 14 -4.64 -5.13 2.37
C SER A 14 -3.39 -4.79 3.18
N PHE A 15 -2.21 -5.26 2.74
CA PHE A 15 -0.93 -4.95 3.37
C PHE A 15 -0.64 -3.45 3.32
N GLN A 16 -0.79 -2.83 2.15
CA GLN A 16 -0.53 -1.41 1.95
C GLN A 16 -1.48 -0.53 2.78
N LEU A 17 -2.75 -0.91 2.82
CA LEU A 17 -3.76 -0.24 3.65
C LEU A 17 -3.44 -0.37 5.15
N ALA A 18 -3.01 -1.56 5.59
CA ALA A 18 -2.61 -1.80 6.97
C ALA A 18 -1.36 -1.00 7.36
N ALA A 19 -0.36 -0.94 6.48
CA ALA A 19 0.87 -0.17 6.71
C ALA A 19 0.57 1.34 6.86
N VAL A 20 -0.25 1.90 5.98
CA VAL A 20 -0.69 3.30 6.07
C VAL A 20 -1.51 3.53 7.34
N ALA A 21 -2.43 2.62 7.69
CA ALA A 21 -3.24 2.74 8.90
C ALA A 21 -2.38 2.75 10.17
N ILE A 22 -1.43 1.81 10.29
CA ILE A 22 -0.52 1.74 11.45
C ILE A 22 0.32 3.02 11.53
N ALA A 23 0.86 3.51 10.42
CA ALA A 23 1.66 4.73 10.41
C ALA A 23 0.86 5.99 10.79
N LEU A 24 -0.40 6.11 10.35
CA LEU A 24 -1.27 7.21 10.74
C LEU A 24 -1.66 7.14 12.22
N ILE A 25 -1.96 5.96 12.74
CA ILE A 25 -2.20 5.72 14.17
C ILE A 25 -0.95 6.10 14.98
N SER A 26 0.21 5.60 14.57
CA SER A 26 1.51 5.88 15.19
C SER A 26 1.82 7.39 15.20
N PHE A 27 1.60 8.07 14.08
CA PHE A 27 1.77 9.50 13.99
C PHE A 27 0.82 10.26 14.93
N SER A 28 -0.43 9.81 15.06
CA SER A 28 -1.41 10.45 15.95
C SER A 28 -1.03 10.31 17.43
N LEU A 29 -0.48 9.15 17.82
CA LEU A 29 -0.12 8.86 19.21
C LEU A 29 1.25 9.43 19.60
N TYR A 30 2.24 9.40 18.69
CA TYR A 30 3.64 9.78 18.94
C TYR A 30 4.06 11.02 18.14
N ARG A 31 3.11 11.95 17.96
CA ARG A 31 3.32 13.15 17.13
C ARG A 31 4.54 13.97 17.57
N ASN A 32 4.69 14.19 18.88
CA ASN A 32 5.76 15.05 19.40
C ASN A 32 7.14 14.42 19.17
N GLU A 33 7.27 13.12 19.39
CA GLU A 33 8.48 12.34 19.19
C GLU A 33 8.85 12.31 17.69
N ILE A 34 7.87 12.07 16.82
CA ILE A 34 8.07 12.02 15.36
C ILE A 34 8.45 13.41 14.82
N LEU A 35 7.82 14.47 15.31
CA LEU A 35 8.14 15.86 14.89
C LEU A 35 9.50 16.34 15.42
N SER A 36 10.04 15.71 16.47
CA SER A 36 11.40 15.99 16.97
C SER A 36 12.50 15.34 16.12
N LEU A 37 12.14 14.44 15.20
CA LEU A 37 13.08 13.86 14.24
C LEU A 37 13.64 14.95 13.32
N ARG A 38 14.80 14.67 12.70
CA ARG A 38 15.41 15.56 11.74
C ARG A 38 14.44 15.91 10.61
N HIS A 39 14.51 17.14 10.15
CA HIS A 39 13.60 17.67 9.12
C HIS A 39 13.57 16.82 7.85
N GLU A 40 14.70 16.22 7.47
CA GLU A 40 14.81 15.34 6.32
C GLU A 40 13.98 14.07 6.48
N VAL A 41 13.96 13.48 7.68
CA VAL A 41 13.16 12.28 7.99
C VAL A 41 11.67 12.61 7.93
N TRP A 42 11.30 13.75 8.48
CA TRP A 42 9.92 14.25 8.41
C TRP A 42 9.45 14.45 6.96
N LEU A 43 10.28 15.07 6.13
CA LEU A 43 9.96 15.33 4.73
C LEU A 43 9.79 14.02 3.95
N LEU A 44 10.69 13.06 4.14
CA LEU A 44 10.59 11.72 3.56
C LEU A 44 9.32 10.99 4.03
N PHE A 45 8.96 11.11 5.30
CA PHE A 45 7.75 10.52 5.84
C PHE A 45 6.49 11.10 5.18
N VAL A 46 6.40 12.42 5.03
CA VAL A 46 5.25 13.07 4.38
C VAL A 46 5.13 12.65 2.92
N VAL A 47 6.24 12.70 2.19
CA VAL A 47 6.28 12.28 0.77
C VAL A 47 5.94 10.80 0.64
N GLY A 48 6.56 9.95 1.46
CA GLY A 48 6.31 8.51 1.47
C GLY A 48 4.86 8.18 1.79
N THR A 49 4.30 8.80 2.82
CA THR A 49 2.88 8.62 3.18
C THR A 49 1.96 9.09 2.05
N ALA A 50 2.22 10.24 1.44
CA ALA A 50 1.42 10.75 0.32
C ALA A 50 1.45 9.79 -0.87
N LEU A 51 2.62 9.28 -1.26
CA LEU A 51 2.75 8.30 -2.33
C LEU A 51 2.01 7.00 -2.01
N ASN A 52 2.17 6.46 -0.80
CA ASN A 52 1.47 5.26 -0.37
C ASN A 52 -0.05 5.44 -0.34
N VAL A 53 -0.55 6.60 0.13
CA VAL A 53 -1.98 6.93 0.08
C VAL A 53 -2.48 6.99 -1.37
N VAL A 54 -1.73 7.60 -2.28
CA VAL A 54 -2.08 7.62 -3.71
C VAL A 54 -2.15 6.20 -4.28
N VAL A 55 -1.18 5.32 -3.96
CA VAL A 55 -1.20 3.92 -4.38
C VAL A 55 -2.44 3.19 -3.82
N VAL A 56 -2.74 3.36 -2.53
CA VAL A 56 -3.93 2.76 -1.92
C VAL A 56 -5.22 3.26 -2.58
N LEU A 57 -5.31 4.56 -2.87
CA LEU A 57 -6.47 5.14 -3.56
C LEU A 57 -6.60 4.61 -4.98
N LEU A 58 -5.51 4.49 -5.72
CA LEU A 58 -5.52 3.90 -7.07
C LEU A 58 -5.98 2.44 -7.04
N LEU A 59 -5.47 1.65 -6.09
CA LEU A 59 -5.89 0.26 -5.90
C LEU A 59 -7.35 0.17 -5.46
N ALA A 60 -7.80 1.04 -4.56
CA ALA A 60 -9.20 1.10 -4.16
C ALA A 60 -10.10 1.44 -5.35
N VAL A 61 -9.73 2.43 -6.16
CA VAL A 61 -10.45 2.76 -7.40
C VAL A 61 -10.46 1.58 -8.36
N ALA A 62 -9.35 0.87 -8.51
CA ALA A 62 -9.24 -0.31 -9.36
C ALA A 62 -10.20 -1.44 -8.91
N VAL A 63 -10.29 -1.68 -7.60
CA VAL A 63 -11.13 -2.75 -7.03
C VAL A 63 -12.60 -2.33 -6.94
N PHE A 64 -12.90 -1.10 -6.48
CA PHE A 64 -14.25 -0.68 -6.15
C PHE A 64 -14.98 0.06 -7.26
N SER A 65 -14.27 0.62 -8.26
CA SER A 65 -14.89 1.45 -9.30
C SER A 65 -14.73 0.88 -10.71
N PRO A 66 -15.69 0.07 -11.19
CA PRO A 66 -15.62 -0.56 -12.52
C PRO A 66 -15.67 0.43 -13.68
N LYS A 67 -16.09 1.67 -13.44
CA LYS A 67 -16.22 2.70 -14.50
C LYS A 67 -14.98 3.57 -14.65
N ILE A 68 -14.26 3.81 -13.56
CA ILE A 68 -13.12 4.74 -13.55
C ILE A 68 -11.88 4.07 -14.15
N LEU A 69 -11.64 2.82 -13.85
CA LEU A 69 -10.46 2.09 -14.30
C LEU A 69 -10.34 2.01 -15.85
N PRO A 70 -11.40 1.67 -16.61
CA PRO A 70 -11.34 1.68 -18.08
C PRO A 70 -11.17 3.09 -18.67
N SER A 71 -11.70 4.11 -17.99
CA SER A 71 -11.56 5.49 -18.42
C SER A 71 -10.13 5.98 -18.21
N LEU A 72 -9.54 5.68 -17.06
CA LEU A 72 -8.14 5.97 -16.74
C LEU A 72 -7.19 5.23 -17.69
N TRP A 73 -7.49 3.95 -17.96
CA TRP A 73 -6.72 3.14 -18.92
C TRP A 73 -6.76 3.73 -20.32
N ARG A 74 -7.93 4.13 -20.82
CA ARG A 74 -8.07 4.80 -22.13
C ARG A 74 -7.28 6.10 -22.20
N TRP A 75 -7.34 6.91 -21.14
CA TRP A 75 -6.56 8.14 -21.05
C TRP A 75 -5.05 7.86 -21.08
N LEU A 76 -4.59 6.87 -20.32
CA LEU A 76 -3.19 6.45 -20.27
C LEU A 76 -2.71 5.91 -21.61
N MET A 77 -3.55 5.13 -22.31
CA MET A 77 -3.24 4.59 -23.63
C MET A 77 -3.19 5.69 -24.69
N ASN A 78 -4.05 6.69 -24.62
CA ASN A 78 -3.99 7.85 -25.50
C ASN A 78 -2.68 8.64 -25.33
N LEU A 79 -2.20 8.74 -24.08
CA LEU A 79 -0.91 9.36 -23.77
C LEU A 79 0.26 8.48 -24.27
N ALA A 80 0.19 7.18 -24.05
CA ALA A 80 1.20 6.22 -24.52
C ALA A 80 1.30 6.14 -26.04
N GLN A 81 0.18 6.26 -26.77
CA GLN A 81 0.17 6.34 -28.23
C GLN A 81 0.90 7.58 -28.76
N LYS A 82 0.82 8.70 -28.05
CA LYS A 82 1.55 9.93 -28.43
C LYS A 82 3.06 9.81 -28.22
N LEU A 83 3.48 9.04 -27.18
CA LEU A 83 4.89 8.91 -26.81
C LEU A 83 5.57 7.70 -27.49
N PHE A 84 4.85 6.59 -27.66
CA PHE A 84 5.40 5.31 -28.15
C PHE A 84 4.43 4.59 -29.09
N PRO A 85 4.20 5.06 -30.32
CA PRO A 85 3.17 4.53 -31.23
C PRO A 85 3.35 3.04 -31.56
N HIS A 86 4.60 2.55 -31.67
CA HIS A 86 4.88 1.16 -32.05
C HIS A 86 4.62 0.10 -30.95
N ARG A 87 4.61 0.49 -29.66
CA ARG A 87 4.38 -0.42 -28.53
C ARG A 87 2.98 -0.28 -27.93
N ALA A 88 2.30 0.81 -28.23
CA ALA A 88 1.00 1.13 -27.63
C ALA A 88 -0.07 0.07 -27.94
N GLU A 89 -0.03 -0.54 -29.12
CA GLU A 89 -1.02 -1.54 -29.54
C GLU A 89 -0.88 -2.87 -28.81
N GLN A 90 0.35 -3.30 -28.55
CA GLN A 90 0.62 -4.49 -27.72
C GLN A 90 0.20 -4.26 -26.26
N TRP A 91 0.48 -3.10 -25.70
CA TRP A 91 0.09 -2.72 -24.35
C TRP A 91 -1.43 -2.59 -24.21
N ARG A 92 -2.11 -2.13 -25.26
CA ARG A 92 -3.57 -2.02 -25.30
C ARG A 92 -4.23 -3.39 -25.21
N CYS A 93 -3.81 -4.32 -26.05
CA CYS A 93 -4.36 -5.69 -26.05
C CYS A 93 -4.11 -6.40 -24.73
N TRP A 94 -2.88 -6.31 -24.20
CA TRP A 94 -2.53 -6.89 -22.90
C TRP A 94 -3.34 -6.29 -21.75
N GLY A 95 -3.49 -4.97 -21.73
CA GLY A 95 -4.21 -4.27 -20.68
C GLY A 95 -5.73 -4.49 -20.70
N GLU A 96 -6.35 -4.64 -21.88
CA GLU A 96 -7.78 -4.95 -21.99
C GLU A 96 -8.10 -6.33 -21.38
N VAL A 97 -7.22 -7.32 -21.57
CA VAL A 97 -7.35 -8.63 -20.94
C VAL A 97 -7.23 -8.51 -19.41
N GLN A 98 -6.20 -7.81 -18.92
CA GLN A 98 -5.99 -7.62 -17.48
C GLN A 98 -7.13 -6.82 -16.82
N LEU A 99 -7.66 -5.81 -17.51
CA LEU A 99 -8.81 -5.03 -17.04
C LEU A 99 -10.06 -5.88 -16.91
N THR A 100 -10.31 -6.78 -17.86
CA THR A 100 -11.47 -7.68 -17.82
C THR A 100 -11.35 -8.66 -16.66
N GLU A 101 -10.18 -9.23 -16.45
CA GLU A 101 -9.89 -10.10 -15.30
C GLU A 101 -10.06 -9.36 -13.97
N LEU A 102 -9.51 -8.15 -13.84
CA LEU A 102 -9.67 -7.30 -12.66
C LEU A 102 -11.13 -6.98 -12.36
N HIS A 103 -11.95 -6.72 -13.39
CA HIS A 103 -13.37 -6.44 -13.24
C HIS A 103 -14.16 -7.64 -12.71
N GLN A 104 -13.92 -8.82 -13.25
CA GLN A 104 -14.56 -10.06 -12.79
C GLN A 104 -14.22 -10.33 -11.33
N CYS A 105 -12.96 -10.11 -10.98
CA CYS A 105 -12.44 -10.28 -9.65
C CYS A 105 -13.01 -9.26 -8.64
N ALA A 106 -13.06 -7.99 -9.02
CA ALA A 106 -13.65 -6.93 -8.19
C ALA A 106 -15.15 -7.16 -7.95
N ALA A 107 -15.87 -7.74 -8.91
CA ALA A 107 -17.27 -8.10 -8.74
C ALA A 107 -17.46 -9.21 -7.69
N HIS A 108 -16.56 -10.17 -7.62
CA HIS A 108 -16.59 -11.24 -6.63
C HIS A 108 -16.32 -10.69 -5.21
N TYR A 109 -15.29 -9.86 -5.04
CA TYR A 109 -14.95 -9.28 -3.73
C TYR A 109 -15.99 -8.29 -3.19
N ARG A 110 -16.71 -7.59 -4.06
CA ARG A 110 -17.84 -6.75 -3.61
C ARG A 110 -18.96 -7.52 -2.94
N LYS A 111 -19.13 -8.79 -3.28
CA LYS A 111 -20.10 -9.69 -2.63
C LYS A 111 -19.60 -10.20 -1.28
N GLU A 112 -18.31 -10.38 -1.12
CA GLU A 112 -17.72 -10.99 0.07
C GLU A 112 -16.92 -10.00 0.92
N ARG A 113 -17.60 -8.98 1.45
CA ARG A 113 -17.00 -7.97 2.35
C ARG A 113 -16.33 -8.59 3.59
N SER A 114 -16.84 -9.73 4.06
CA SER A 114 -16.28 -10.46 5.19
C SER A 114 -14.86 -10.96 4.89
N THR A 115 -14.63 -11.45 3.68
CA THR A 115 -13.31 -11.91 3.24
C THR A 115 -12.30 -10.76 3.17
N LEU A 116 -12.71 -9.61 2.63
CA LEU A 116 -11.86 -8.40 2.62
C LEU A 116 -11.47 -7.96 4.04
N LEU A 117 -12.45 -7.96 4.96
CA LEU A 117 -12.17 -7.59 6.35
C LEU A 117 -11.21 -8.57 7.02
N LYS A 118 -11.38 -9.88 6.80
CA LYS A 118 -10.45 -10.90 7.31
C LYS A 118 -9.04 -10.71 6.74
N CYS A 119 -8.91 -10.48 5.43
CA CYS A 119 -7.63 -10.18 4.80
C CYS A 119 -6.99 -8.93 5.40
N PHE A 120 -7.76 -7.87 5.60
CA PHE A 120 -7.26 -6.64 6.22
C PHE A 120 -6.78 -6.88 7.68
N CYS A 121 -7.59 -7.57 8.49
CA CYS A 121 -7.19 -7.88 9.88
C CYS A 121 -5.93 -8.74 9.95
N THR A 122 -5.81 -9.74 9.07
CA THR A 122 -4.61 -10.57 8.96
C THR A 122 -3.39 -9.76 8.55
N SER A 123 -3.53 -8.92 7.52
CA SER A 123 -2.46 -8.02 7.08
C SER A 123 -2.08 -7.00 8.16
N PHE A 124 -3.06 -6.48 8.90
CA PHE A 124 -2.80 -5.56 10.00
C PHE A 124 -1.98 -6.22 11.12
N ALA A 125 -2.35 -7.45 11.51
CA ALA A 125 -1.59 -8.22 12.48
C ALA A 125 -0.17 -8.55 11.97
N GLN A 126 -0.04 -8.93 10.69
CA GLN A 126 1.23 -9.21 10.04
C GLN A 126 2.15 -7.99 10.05
N VAL A 127 1.65 -6.82 9.67
CA VAL A 127 2.42 -5.56 9.66
C VAL A 127 2.81 -5.16 11.08
N ALA A 128 1.91 -5.30 12.06
CA ALA A 128 2.21 -4.99 13.46
C ALA A 128 3.33 -5.89 14.01
N VAL A 129 3.28 -7.19 13.73
CA VAL A 129 4.36 -8.14 14.10
C VAL A 129 5.66 -7.78 13.38
N TYR A 130 5.62 -7.50 12.09
CA TYR A 130 6.80 -7.10 11.31
C TYR A 130 7.46 -5.83 11.87
N HIS A 131 6.66 -4.81 12.21
CA HIS A 131 7.16 -3.57 12.79
C HIS A 131 7.62 -3.73 14.26
N SER A 132 7.27 -4.81 14.95
CA SER A 132 7.76 -5.11 16.29
C SER A 132 9.18 -5.74 16.31
N ILE A 133 9.66 -6.26 15.17
CA ILE A 133 10.96 -6.95 15.09
C ILE A 133 12.13 -6.11 15.65
N PRO A 134 12.27 -4.81 15.33
CA PRO A 134 13.35 -3.99 15.87
C PRO A 134 13.34 -3.91 17.41
N TYR A 135 12.17 -3.94 18.04
CA TYR A 135 12.04 -3.97 19.49
C TYR A 135 12.68 -5.23 20.10
N TRP A 136 12.39 -6.40 19.52
CA TRP A 136 12.94 -7.66 20.01
C TRP A 136 14.45 -7.76 19.79
N ILE A 137 14.95 -7.21 18.67
CA ILE A 137 16.39 -7.10 18.40
C ILE A 137 17.06 -6.19 19.44
N ALA A 138 16.50 -4.99 19.69
CA ALA A 138 17.03 -4.06 20.69
C ALA A 138 17.09 -4.70 22.08
N LEU A 139 16.02 -5.39 22.46
CA LEU A 139 15.96 -6.11 23.76
C LEU A 139 17.02 -7.20 23.87
N SER A 140 17.26 -7.96 22.78
CA SER A 140 18.29 -9.01 22.76
C SER A 140 19.73 -8.45 22.85
N LEU A 141 19.92 -7.19 22.44
CA LEU A 141 21.20 -6.47 22.55
C LEU A 141 21.36 -5.73 23.90
N GLY A 142 20.40 -5.91 24.82
CA GLY A 142 20.44 -5.27 26.15
C GLY A 142 20.03 -3.80 26.14
N VAL A 143 19.48 -3.28 25.03
CA VAL A 143 18.95 -1.93 24.97
C VAL A 143 17.56 -1.95 25.62
N THR A 144 17.47 -1.35 26.82
CA THR A 144 16.25 -1.26 27.62
C THR A 144 15.80 0.20 27.70
N GLY A 145 14.50 0.41 27.98
CA GLY A 145 13.94 1.76 28.20
C GLY A 145 13.06 2.27 27.06
N GLN A 146 12.97 1.55 25.95
CA GLN A 146 12.05 1.87 24.86
C GLN A 146 10.77 1.03 24.93
N SER A 147 9.64 1.64 24.65
CA SER A 147 8.35 0.96 24.60
C SER A 147 8.21 0.21 23.27
N LEU A 148 7.52 -0.95 23.31
CA LEU A 148 7.16 -1.70 22.11
C LEU A 148 6.40 -0.81 21.10
N TRP A 149 5.49 0.01 21.59
CA TRP A 149 4.66 0.88 20.76
C TRP A 149 5.44 2.02 20.11
N GLU A 150 6.41 2.59 20.82
CA GLU A 150 7.34 3.58 20.27
C GLU A 150 8.17 2.99 19.13
N MET A 151 8.66 1.77 19.30
CA MET A 151 9.44 1.09 18.25
C MET A 151 8.58 0.75 17.04
N ILE A 152 7.33 0.30 17.23
CA ILE A 152 6.39 0.09 16.14
C ILE A 152 6.10 1.41 15.41
N ALA A 153 5.92 2.51 16.15
CA ALA A 153 5.67 3.83 15.58
C ALA A 153 6.85 4.30 14.73
N LEU A 154 8.06 4.22 15.28
CA LEU A 154 9.28 4.63 14.59
C LEU A 154 9.51 3.78 13.33
N GLN A 155 9.35 2.46 13.43
CA GLN A 155 9.49 1.54 12.31
C GLN A 155 8.45 1.81 11.22
N SER A 156 7.22 2.15 11.57
CA SER A 156 6.16 2.49 10.62
C SER A 156 6.50 3.75 9.81
N VAL A 157 7.02 4.76 10.50
CA VAL A 157 7.46 6.02 9.87
C VAL A 157 8.63 5.74 8.91
N LEU A 158 9.63 4.99 9.36
CA LEU A 158 10.79 4.62 8.54
C LEU A 158 10.39 3.77 7.34
N PHE A 159 9.51 2.78 7.53
CA PHE A 159 9.02 1.93 6.46
C PHE A 159 8.35 2.74 5.35
N LEU A 160 7.42 3.64 5.68
CA LEU A 160 6.77 4.49 4.68
C LEU A 160 7.75 5.48 4.03
N SER A 161 8.72 5.98 4.78
CA SER A 161 9.74 6.88 4.23
C SER A 161 10.62 6.19 3.18
N VAL A 162 11.00 4.94 3.45
CA VAL A 162 11.91 4.17 2.57
C VAL A 162 11.16 3.47 1.44
N SER A 163 9.92 3.00 1.67
CA SER A 163 9.13 2.27 0.67
C SER A 163 8.79 3.08 -0.58
N SER A 164 8.95 4.41 -0.53
CA SER A 164 8.73 5.32 -1.65
C SER A 164 10.01 5.63 -2.43
N LEU A 165 11.17 5.18 -1.95
CA LEU A 165 12.43 5.31 -2.67
C LEU A 165 12.55 4.16 -3.69
N PRO A 166 12.90 4.45 -4.96
CA PRO A 166 13.07 3.44 -6.00
C PRO A 166 14.29 2.55 -5.77
#